data_29412ffabb6dd9f466b1223e9e19701a
#
_entry.id   29412ffabb6dd9f466b1223e9e19701a
#
_cell.length_a   1.000
_cell.length_b   1.000
_cell.length_c   1.000
_cell.angle_alpha   90.00
_cell.angle_beta   90.00
_cell.angle_gamma   90.00
#
_symmetry.space_group_name_H-M   'P 1'
#
loop_
_entity.id
_entity.type
_entity.pdbx_description
1 polymer ?
#
loop_
_entity_poly.entity_id
_entity_poly.type
_entity_poly.pdbx_seq_one_letter_code
_entity_poly.pdbx_strand_id
1 'polypeptide(L)'
;VVPTIEGQRPLLVELQALTNPMNSAVPARRSAQGVDQGRLSMLLAVLERRARVSLAGHEVYASVVGGVKLTEPGADLGLCLALVSAVSNIPLPADLVVMGEVGLAGEVRQVGHLPRRLNEAARLGFTQAIVPASAPDKAEGITLRRASTINEALALAGFTTNG
;
A
#
# COMPACT_ATOMS: atom_id res chain seq x y z
N VAL A 1 -3.64 6.74 0.71
CA VAL A 1 -4.25 6.72 2.05
C VAL A 1 -4.66 5.30 2.39
N VAL A 2 -4.41 4.90 3.60
CA VAL A 2 -4.81 3.60 4.13
C VAL A 2 -5.67 3.79 5.35
N PRO A 3 -6.75 3.01 5.55
CA PRO A 3 -7.47 3.01 6.80
C PRO A 3 -6.78 2.08 7.81
N THR A 4 -6.79 2.49 9.06
CA THR A 4 -6.31 1.68 10.18
C THR A 4 -7.36 1.69 11.28
N ILE A 5 -7.30 0.71 12.16
CA ILE A 5 -8.18 0.65 13.32
C ILE A 5 -7.33 0.86 14.57
N GLU A 6 -7.62 1.91 15.30
CA GLU A 6 -6.98 2.19 16.58
C GLU A 6 -8.02 2.00 17.68
N GLY A 7 -7.84 0.94 18.49
CA GLY A 7 -8.88 0.51 19.39
C GLY A 7 -10.12 0.08 18.63
N GLN A 8 -11.23 0.83 18.79
CA GLN A 8 -12.47 0.60 18.05
C GLN A 8 -12.74 1.68 17.01
N ARG A 9 -11.82 2.62 16.81
CA ARG A 9 -11.98 3.75 15.90
C ARG A 9 -11.24 3.52 14.59
N PRO A 10 -11.93 3.61 13.45
CA PRO A 10 -11.25 3.67 12.16
C PRO A 10 -10.61 5.05 11.97
N LEU A 11 -9.39 5.07 11.47
CA LEU A 11 -8.65 6.26 11.11
C LEU A 11 -8.12 6.12 9.69
N LEU A 12 -8.06 7.22 8.95
CA LEU A 12 -7.38 7.25 7.67
C LEU A 12 -6.01 7.88 7.85
N VAL A 13 -5.01 7.20 7.31
CA VAL A 13 -3.60 7.57 7.48
C VAL A 13 -2.96 7.70 6.12
N GLU A 14 -2.18 8.76 5.93
CA GLU A 14 -1.42 8.96 4.71
C GLU A 14 -0.04 8.31 4.86
N LEU A 15 0.30 7.47 3.88
CA LEU A 15 1.63 6.90 3.71
C LEU A 15 2.36 7.68 2.64
N GLN A 16 3.62 8.00 2.90
CA GLN A 16 4.49 8.63 1.92
C GLN A 16 5.71 7.77 1.67
N ALA A 17 6.13 7.69 0.42
CA ALA A 17 7.33 7.00 0.02
C ALA A 17 8.18 7.90 -0.87
N LEU A 18 9.49 7.83 -0.68
CA LEU A 18 10.47 8.51 -1.52
C LEU A 18 11.54 7.51 -1.92
N THR A 19 11.90 7.51 -3.18
CA THR A 19 12.99 6.68 -3.69
C THR A 19 14.01 7.57 -4.36
N ASN A 20 15.28 7.22 -4.21
CA ASN A 20 16.39 7.97 -4.81
C ASN A 20 17.38 6.99 -5.42
N PRO A 21 17.61 7.05 -6.76
CA PRO A 21 18.56 6.14 -7.39
C PRO A 21 19.98 6.43 -6.91
N MET A 22 20.74 5.35 -6.69
CA MET A 22 22.13 5.43 -6.21
C MET A 22 23.05 4.81 -7.25
N ASN A 23 24.15 5.51 -7.56
CA ASN A 23 25.19 5.03 -8.46
C ASN A 23 26.38 4.43 -7.71
N SER A 24 26.20 4.13 -6.45
CA SER A 24 27.26 3.66 -5.57
C SER A 24 27.23 2.15 -5.41
N ALA A 25 28.41 1.53 -5.21
CA ALA A 25 28.52 0.14 -4.80
C ALA A 25 28.15 -0.09 -3.33
N VAL A 26 27.89 0.98 -2.57
CA VAL A 26 27.48 0.91 -1.18
C VAL A 26 26.01 0.47 -1.13
N PRO A 27 25.63 -0.42 -0.19
CA PRO A 27 24.21 -0.82 -0.05
C PRO A 27 23.31 0.40 0.16
N ALA A 28 22.21 0.43 -0.58
CA ALA A 28 21.26 1.53 -0.51
C ALA A 28 20.53 1.52 0.84
N ARG A 29 20.30 2.73 1.39
CA ARG A 29 19.61 2.87 2.68
C ARG A 29 18.13 2.57 2.54
N ARG A 30 17.61 1.85 3.54
CA ARG A 30 16.18 1.60 3.72
C ARG A 30 15.77 2.22 5.04
N SER A 31 14.87 3.17 5.02
CA SER A 31 14.44 3.88 6.23
C SER A 31 12.92 3.90 6.34
N ALA A 32 12.42 3.58 7.52
CA ALA A 32 10.99 3.56 7.79
C ALA A 32 10.70 4.36 9.06
N GLN A 33 9.66 5.20 9.00
CA GLN A 33 9.15 5.93 10.15
C GLN A 33 7.65 5.68 10.26
N GLY A 34 7.24 5.11 11.39
CA GLY A 34 5.85 4.72 11.62
C GLY A 34 5.46 3.42 10.96
N VAL A 35 6.35 2.81 10.18
CA VAL A 35 6.17 1.51 9.53
C VAL A 35 7.27 0.58 10.04
N ASP A 36 6.94 -0.68 10.28
CA ASP A 36 7.92 -1.66 10.72
C ASP A 36 9.01 -1.88 9.66
N GLN A 37 10.27 -1.79 10.08
CA GLN A 37 11.41 -1.93 9.17
C GLN A 37 11.48 -3.32 8.54
N GLY A 38 11.21 -4.37 9.31
CA GLY A 38 11.17 -5.72 8.79
C GLY A 38 10.06 -5.91 7.76
N ARG A 39 8.93 -5.29 7.99
CA ARG A 39 7.82 -5.33 7.06
C ARG A 39 8.15 -4.60 5.76
N LEU A 40 8.76 -3.43 5.84
CA LEU A 40 9.24 -2.72 4.64
C LEU A 40 10.19 -3.59 3.82
N SER A 41 11.16 -4.23 4.47
CA SER A 41 12.12 -5.10 3.79
C SER A 41 11.43 -6.28 3.10
N MET A 42 10.44 -6.90 3.75
CA MET A 42 9.66 -8.00 3.18
C MET A 42 8.89 -7.53 1.95
N LEU A 43 8.23 -6.38 2.03
CA LEU A 43 7.42 -5.87 0.93
C LEU A 43 8.29 -5.49 -0.28
N LEU A 44 9.48 -4.95 -0.05
CA LEU A 44 10.44 -4.68 -1.12
C LEU A 44 10.84 -5.96 -1.84
N ALA A 45 11.06 -7.05 -1.09
CA ALA A 45 11.38 -8.35 -1.68
C ALA A 45 10.20 -8.91 -2.49
N VAL A 46 8.97 -8.78 -1.99
CA VAL A 46 7.77 -9.22 -2.69
C VAL A 46 7.59 -8.42 -4.00
N LEU A 47 7.76 -7.11 -3.96
CA LEU A 47 7.69 -6.27 -5.16
C LEU A 47 8.70 -6.72 -6.21
N GLU A 48 9.92 -7.01 -5.82
CA GLU A 48 10.96 -7.45 -6.75
C GLU A 48 10.65 -8.83 -7.34
N ARG A 49 10.30 -9.80 -6.51
CA ARG A 49 10.14 -11.19 -6.93
C ARG A 49 8.79 -11.49 -7.57
N ARG A 50 7.72 -10.85 -7.13
CA ARG A 50 6.35 -11.16 -7.58
C ARG A 50 5.79 -10.14 -8.54
N ALA A 51 6.15 -8.87 -8.38
CA ALA A 51 5.65 -7.80 -9.25
C ALA A 51 6.71 -7.31 -10.23
N ARG A 52 7.93 -7.81 -10.14
CA ARG A 52 9.08 -7.42 -10.97
C ARG A 52 9.35 -5.92 -10.93
N VAL A 53 9.10 -5.31 -9.79
CA VAL A 53 9.44 -3.92 -9.52
C VAL A 53 10.66 -3.93 -8.61
N SER A 54 11.83 -3.59 -9.17
CA SER A 54 13.07 -3.59 -8.40
C SER A 54 13.36 -2.20 -7.87
N LEU A 55 13.60 -2.14 -6.56
CA LEU A 55 14.13 -0.96 -5.90
C LEU A 55 15.58 -1.17 -5.47
N ALA A 56 16.23 -2.21 -6.01
CA ALA A 56 17.66 -2.42 -5.83
C ALA A 56 18.41 -1.21 -6.40
N GLY A 57 19.41 -0.74 -5.67
CA GLY A 57 20.14 0.46 -6.07
C GLY A 57 19.44 1.77 -5.78
N HIS A 58 18.27 1.74 -5.13
CA HIS A 58 17.57 2.94 -4.70
C HIS A 58 17.62 3.07 -3.18
N GLU A 59 17.83 4.28 -2.69
CA GLU A 59 17.47 4.59 -1.31
C GLU A 59 15.96 4.62 -1.22
N VAL A 60 15.41 4.08 -0.14
CA VAL A 60 13.97 4.03 0.08
C VAL A 60 13.64 4.64 1.43
N TYR A 61 12.73 5.59 1.43
CA TYR A 61 12.21 6.22 2.63
C TYR A 61 10.71 6.04 2.62
N ALA A 62 10.18 5.47 3.70
CA ALA A 62 8.74 5.32 3.89
C ALA A 62 8.36 5.94 5.22
N SER A 63 7.30 6.72 5.25
CA SER A 63 6.84 7.32 6.50
C SER A 63 5.33 7.43 6.55
N VAL A 64 4.83 7.49 7.77
CA VAL A 64 3.42 7.76 8.06
C VAL A 64 3.30 9.23 8.43
N VAL A 65 2.45 9.96 7.73
CA VAL A 65 2.23 11.37 8.01
C VAL A 65 1.59 11.53 9.39
N GLY A 66 2.10 12.48 10.17
CA GLY A 66 1.59 12.75 11.53
C GLY A 66 2.23 11.92 12.63
N GLY A 67 3.24 11.10 12.31
CA GLY A 67 3.99 10.36 13.32
C GLY A 67 3.25 9.17 13.94
N VAL A 68 2.12 8.78 13.38
CA VAL A 68 1.36 7.60 13.82
C VAL A 68 2.13 6.33 13.47
N LYS A 69 2.11 5.35 14.34
CA LYS A 69 2.70 4.03 14.04
C LYS A 69 1.64 3.12 13.44
N LEU A 70 1.92 2.62 12.25
CA LEU A 70 1.11 1.59 11.62
C LEU A 70 1.70 0.23 11.95
N THR A 71 1.04 -0.52 12.81
CA THR A 71 1.51 -1.82 13.26
C THR A 71 0.73 -2.96 12.62
N GLU A 72 -0.35 -2.66 11.92
CA GLU A 72 -1.19 -3.69 11.36
C GLU A 72 -0.83 -4.03 9.90
N PRO A 73 -0.89 -5.32 9.54
CA PRO A 73 -0.59 -5.77 8.18
C PRO A 73 -1.54 -5.23 7.11
N GLY A 74 -2.72 -4.75 7.50
CA GLY A 74 -3.70 -4.20 6.56
C GLY A 74 -3.19 -3.00 5.76
N ALA A 75 -2.09 -2.38 6.17
CA ALA A 75 -1.47 -1.27 5.46
C ALA A 75 -0.47 -1.70 4.37
N ASP A 76 -0.17 -2.99 4.27
CA ASP A 76 0.86 -3.51 3.36
C ASP A 76 0.64 -3.11 1.91
N LEU A 77 -0.56 -3.32 1.41
CA LEU A 77 -0.86 -3.04 0.00
C LEU A 77 -0.70 -1.55 -0.30
N GLY A 78 -1.15 -0.69 0.60
CA GLY A 78 -0.98 0.75 0.47
C GLY A 78 0.47 1.16 0.42
N LEU A 79 1.31 0.55 1.26
CA LEU A 79 2.75 0.82 1.25
C LEU A 79 3.38 0.36 -0.07
N CYS A 80 3.01 -0.82 -0.58
CA CYS A 80 3.49 -1.28 -1.87
C CYS A 80 3.14 -0.31 -3.00
N LEU A 81 1.89 0.16 -3.04
CA LEU A 81 1.47 1.10 -4.07
C LEU A 81 2.20 2.44 -3.95
N ALA A 82 2.44 2.92 -2.74
CA ALA A 82 3.20 4.15 -2.52
C ALA A 82 4.64 4.00 -3.02
N LEU A 83 5.28 2.86 -2.78
CA LEU A 83 6.63 2.59 -3.25
C LEU A 83 6.71 2.53 -4.77
N VAL A 84 5.77 1.85 -5.42
CA VAL A 84 5.72 1.78 -6.88
C VAL A 84 5.44 3.15 -7.49
N SER A 85 4.53 3.92 -6.88
CA SER A 85 4.28 5.30 -7.28
C SER A 85 5.54 6.14 -7.24
N ALA A 86 6.31 6.02 -6.16
CA ALA A 86 7.55 6.78 -6.00
C ALA A 86 8.60 6.42 -7.04
N VAL A 87 8.86 5.12 -7.25
CA VAL A 87 9.92 4.69 -8.18
C VAL A 87 9.54 4.91 -9.64
N SER A 88 8.26 4.86 -9.98
CA SER A 88 7.78 5.07 -11.35
C SER A 88 7.43 6.51 -11.66
N ASN A 89 7.38 7.39 -10.67
CA ASN A 89 6.96 8.79 -10.80
C ASN A 89 5.53 8.93 -11.35
N ILE A 90 4.67 7.98 -11.03
CA ILE A 90 3.25 8.03 -11.42
C ILE A 90 2.44 8.22 -10.14
N PRO A 91 1.74 9.36 -10.00
CA PRO A 91 0.96 9.59 -8.79
C PRO A 91 -0.26 8.69 -8.71
N LEU A 92 -0.63 8.33 -7.48
CA LEU A 92 -1.87 7.63 -7.22
C LEU A 92 -3.05 8.61 -7.24
N PRO A 93 -4.27 8.16 -7.60
CA PRO A 93 -5.43 9.03 -7.52
C PRO A 93 -5.64 9.57 -6.10
N ALA A 94 -5.99 10.84 -5.99
CA ALA A 94 -6.16 11.51 -4.70
C ALA A 94 -7.38 10.99 -3.92
N ASP A 95 -8.35 10.41 -4.60
CA ASP A 95 -9.60 9.90 -4.02
C ASP A 95 -9.54 8.39 -3.74
N LEU A 96 -8.35 7.80 -3.76
CA LEU A 96 -8.13 6.36 -3.59
C LEU A 96 -7.71 6.02 -2.17
N VAL A 97 -8.38 5.04 -1.56
CA VAL A 97 -7.89 4.36 -0.37
C VAL A 97 -7.51 2.93 -0.73
N VAL A 98 -6.56 2.38 -0.01
CA VAL A 98 -6.02 1.05 -0.28
C VAL A 98 -5.96 0.26 1.01
N MET A 99 -6.41 -0.97 0.98
CA MET A 99 -6.34 -1.85 2.14
C MET A 99 -6.12 -3.29 1.72
N GLY A 100 -5.23 -3.96 2.41
CA GLY A 100 -4.90 -5.36 2.16
C GLY A 100 -3.59 -5.74 2.83
N GLU A 101 -3.52 -6.98 3.31
CA GLU A 101 -2.27 -7.58 3.74
C GLU A 101 -1.62 -8.27 2.55
N VAL A 102 -0.31 -8.21 2.43
CA VAL A 102 0.43 -8.83 1.33
C VAL A 102 1.25 -10.01 1.86
N GLY A 103 1.04 -11.18 1.27
CA GLY A 103 1.82 -12.37 1.59
C GLY A 103 3.05 -12.53 0.71
N LEU A 104 3.91 -13.49 1.08
CA LEU A 104 5.18 -13.73 0.39
C LEU A 104 5.03 -14.19 -1.05
N ALA A 105 3.88 -14.77 -1.40
CA ALA A 105 3.59 -15.16 -2.78
C ALA A 105 3.00 -14.02 -3.61
N GLY A 106 2.87 -12.83 -3.04
CA GLY A 106 2.24 -11.69 -3.71
C GLY A 106 0.73 -11.69 -3.63
N GLU A 107 0.15 -12.57 -2.81
CA GLU A 107 -1.30 -12.60 -2.62
C GLU A 107 -1.76 -11.44 -1.75
N VAL A 108 -2.96 -10.93 -2.04
CA VAL A 108 -3.60 -9.91 -1.22
C VAL A 108 -4.59 -10.61 -0.29
N ARG A 109 -4.36 -10.46 1.01
CA ARG A 109 -5.11 -11.13 2.06
C ARG A 109 -6.15 -10.24 2.68
N GLN A 110 -7.14 -10.86 3.33
CA GLN A 110 -8.21 -10.19 4.05
C GLN A 110 -7.69 -9.22 5.10
N VAL A 111 -8.48 -8.20 5.34
CA VAL A 111 -8.26 -7.21 6.40
C VAL A 111 -9.47 -7.23 7.32
N GLY A 112 -9.24 -7.26 8.61
CA GLY A 112 -10.31 -7.20 9.59
C GLY A 112 -11.04 -5.86 9.56
N HIS A 113 -12.32 -5.89 9.93
CA HIS A 113 -13.15 -4.68 10.04
C HIS A 113 -13.27 -3.89 8.73
N LEU A 114 -13.32 -4.59 7.60
CA LEU A 114 -13.40 -3.96 6.29
C LEU A 114 -14.57 -2.99 6.15
N PRO A 115 -15.81 -3.33 6.58
CA PRO A 115 -16.92 -2.38 6.47
C PRO A 115 -16.69 -1.07 7.22
N ARG A 116 -16.09 -1.12 8.40
CA ARG A 116 -15.77 0.11 9.16
C ARG A 116 -14.77 0.98 8.44
N ARG A 117 -13.74 0.36 7.86
CA ARG A 117 -12.70 1.08 7.11
C ARG A 117 -13.30 1.75 5.88
N LEU A 118 -14.15 1.04 5.15
CA LEU A 118 -14.82 1.58 3.95
C LEU A 118 -15.80 2.70 4.29
N ASN A 119 -16.56 2.53 5.35
CA ASN A 119 -17.51 3.57 5.79
C ASN A 119 -16.79 4.86 6.15
N GLU A 120 -15.66 4.76 6.85
CA GLU A 120 -14.89 5.94 7.23
C GLU A 120 -14.27 6.61 6.00
N ALA A 121 -13.75 5.82 5.05
CA ALA A 121 -13.21 6.35 3.81
C ALA A 121 -14.28 7.10 3.01
N ALA A 122 -15.45 6.50 2.85
CA ALA A 122 -16.57 7.14 2.14
C ALA A 122 -17.02 8.42 2.84
N ARG A 123 -17.09 8.40 4.18
CA ARG A 123 -17.47 9.57 4.97
C ARG A 123 -16.50 10.74 4.76
N LEU A 124 -15.23 10.45 4.57
CA LEU A 124 -14.18 11.47 4.38
C LEU A 124 -13.99 11.87 2.92
N GLY A 125 -14.83 11.38 2.02
CA GLY A 125 -14.86 11.83 0.62
C GLY A 125 -14.04 10.99 -0.36
N PHE A 126 -13.49 9.86 0.07
CA PHE A 126 -12.81 8.96 -0.86
C PHE A 126 -13.84 8.19 -1.69
N THR A 127 -13.62 8.10 -2.99
CA THR A 127 -14.60 7.54 -3.93
C THR A 127 -14.20 6.19 -4.49
N GLN A 128 -12.93 5.79 -4.33
CA GLN A 128 -12.39 4.52 -4.82
C GLN A 128 -11.63 3.80 -3.73
N ALA A 129 -11.75 2.47 -3.70
CA ALA A 129 -10.97 1.64 -2.80
C ALA A 129 -10.43 0.43 -3.54
N ILE A 130 -9.13 0.14 -3.38
CA ILE A 130 -8.55 -1.14 -3.77
C ILE A 130 -8.57 -2.02 -2.53
N VAL A 131 -9.22 -3.16 -2.65
CA VAL A 131 -9.54 -4.07 -1.54
C VAL A 131 -9.18 -5.51 -1.91
N PRO A 132 -9.04 -6.41 -0.91
CA PRO A 132 -8.85 -7.83 -1.20
C PRO A 132 -10.02 -8.41 -2.00
N ALA A 133 -9.74 -9.44 -2.80
CA ALA A 133 -10.76 -10.09 -3.62
C ALA A 133 -11.90 -10.72 -2.80
N SER A 134 -11.67 -10.98 -1.53
CA SER A 134 -12.67 -11.48 -0.59
C SER A 134 -13.67 -10.40 -0.13
N ALA A 135 -13.45 -9.15 -0.48
CA ALA A 135 -14.35 -8.05 -0.12
C ALA A 135 -15.71 -8.22 -0.78
N PRO A 136 -16.78 -7.59 -0.23
CA PRO A 136 -18.09 -7.60 -0.89
C PRO A 136 -18.02 -6.96 -2.28
N ASP A 137 -19.01 -7.27 -3.12
CA ASP A 137 -19.05 -6.75 -4.49
C ASP A 137 -19.14 -5.23 -4.56
N LYS A 138 -19.75 -4.62 -3.57
CA LYS A 138 -19.95 -3.17 -3.52
C LYS A 138 -20.11 -2.67 -2.10
N ALA A 139 -19.83 -1.40 -1.91
CA ALA A 139 -20.07 -0.67 -0.68
C ALA A 139 -20.75 0.66 -0.99
N GLU A 140 -21.52 1.18 -0.05
CA GLU A 140 -22.23 2.43 -0.22
C GLU A 140 -21.27 3.60 -0.26
N GLY A 141 -21.41 4.44 -1.29
CA GLY A 141 -20.64 5.68 -1.42
C GLY A 141 -19.19 5.52 -1.88
N ILE A 142 -18.76 4.32 -2.18
CA ILE A 142 -17.38 4.08 -2.61
C ILE A 142 -17.33 2.92 -3.61
N THR A 143 -16.56 3.11 -4.69
CA THR A 143 -16.38 2.06 -5.70
C THR A 143 -15.28 1.11 -5.27
N LEU A 144 -15.59 -0.18 -5.18
CA LEU A 144 -14.63 -1.21 -4.79
C LEU A 144 -13.98 -1.81 -6.02
N ARG A 145 -12.65 -1.88 -5.98
CA ARG A 145 -11.83 -2.57 -6.97
C ARG A 145 -11.09 -3.68 -6.25
N ARG A 146 -11.43 -4.91 -6.58
CA ARG A 146 -10.93 -6.08 -5.86
C ARG A 146 -9.69 -6.66 -6.51
N ALA A 147 -8.70 -7.01 -5.71
CA ALA A 147 -7.46 -7.59 -6.16
C ALA A 147 -7.13 -8.84 -5.34
N SER A 148 -6.73 -9.92 -6.00
CA SER A 148 -6.25 -11.13 -5.35
C SER A 148 -4.73 -11.19 -5.28
N THR A 149 -4.05 -10.43 -6.12
CA THR A 149 -2.58 -10.38 -6.18
C THR A 149 -2.10 -8.94 -6.22
N ILE A 150 -0.82 -8.76 -5.86
CA ILE A 150 -0.19 -7.45 -5.94
C ILE A 150 -0.16 -6.94 -7.39
N ASN A 151 0.01 -7.82 -8.38
CA ASN A 151 -0.02 -7.41 -9.79
C ASN A 151 -1.37 -6.87 -10.21
N GLU A 152 -2.46 -7.50 -9.76
CA GLU A 152 -3.80 -6.99 -10.03
C GLU A 152 -4.01 -5.63 -9.39
N ALA A 153 -3.55 -5.45 -8.15
CA ALA A 153 -3.67 -4.17 -7.45
C ALA A 153 -2.89 -3.07 -8.17
N LEU A 154 -1.69 -3.37 -8.64
CA LEU A 154 -0.89 -2.40 -9.40
C LEU A 154 -1.59 -1.99 -10.69
N ALA A 155 -2.17 -2.94 -11.42
CA ALA A 155 -2.91 -2.65 -12.64
C ALA A 155 -4.14 -1.77 -12.35
N LEU A 156 -4.87 -2.05 -11.28
CA LEU A 156 -6.03 -1.25 -10.86
C LEU A 156 -5.63 0.18 -10.48
N ALA A 157 -4.43 0.35 -9.96
CA ALA A 157 -3.91 1.67 -9.58
C ALA A 157 -3.34 2.46 -10.76
N GLY A 158 -3.27 1.87 -11.94
CA GLY A 158 -2.78 2.53 -13.15
C GLY A 158 -1.34 2.22 -13.50
N PHE A 159 -0.70 1.25 -12.84
CA PHE A 159 0.66 0.84 -13.17
C PHE A 159 0.64 -0.33 -14.14
N THR A 160 1.45 -0.24 -15.21
CA THR A 160 1.65 -1.38 -16.11
C THR A 160 2.80 -2.23 -15.57
N THR A 161 2.51 -3.48 -15.29
CA THR A 161 3.56 -4.44 -14.94
C THR A 161 4.01 -5.15 -16.20
N ASN A 162 5.30 -5.04 -16.52
CA ASN A 162 5.89 -5.85 -17.57
C ASN A 162 6.04 -7.26 -17.02
N GLY A 163 5.01 -8.05 -17.26
CA GLY A 163 4.91 -9.40 -16.76
C GLY A 163 5.71 -10.41 -17.50
#